data_92b217812eb2b08369fc65bba6b0eace
#
_entry.id   92b217812eb2b08369fc65bba6b0eace
#
_cell.length_a   1.000
_cell.length_b   1.000
_cell.length_c   1.000
_cell.angle_alpha   90.00
_cell.angle_beta   90.00
_cell.angle_gamma   90.00
#
_symmetry.space_group_name_H-M   'P 1'
#
loop_
_entity.id
_entity.type
_entity.pdbx_description
1 polymer ?
#
loop_
_entity_poly.entity_id
_entity_poly.type
_entity_poly.pdbx_seq_one_letter_code
_entity_poly.pdbx_strand_id
1 'polypeptide(L)'
;MNRSFFCILALLAAMTAIAQTGAPTGAITGALFDSIGDPIENNLVQARNTESGSVFKTTTSASGNYTLADLPPGTYDITVAAPALKPYEKKGVVVQASQTVSLDIRLGDTTQLNTLGEDRTHQLADLKRHKPPTSPTPRTFDGKPDLSGVWWRPTTVDPGKPEWLPAALAITKQRTESNNRDSPQAHCLPSGPLRNGPLWQFVQSKDYLIYLSDDESPGFHQIYLDGRGHPADPNPAWYGHSIARWDGDTLVVDRVGFDPRVWLDMESHPHSDQLHIIERYHRPDAGHLEIEITVDDPGVLAKPWTQKRVTDLANEEMLEFICTENNRDVEHLVGK
;
A
#
# COMPACT_ATOMS: atom_id res chain seq x y z
N MET A 1 -64.58 79.81 -37.87
CA MET A 1 -64.83 78.53 -37.13
C MET A 1 -64.11 77.47 -37.91
N ASN A 2 -62.84 77.20 -37.55
CA ASN A 2 -61.99 76.24 -38.24
C ASN A 2 -61.73 75.06 -37.30
N ARG A 3 -62.05 73.87 -37.74
CA ARG A 3 -61.68 72.63 -37.09
C ARG A 3 -60.59 71.93 -37.91
N SER A 4 -59.36 71.95 -37.42
CA SER A 4 -58.26 71.25 -38.01
C SER A 4 -58.22 69.80 -37.47
N PHE A 5 -58.32 68.87 -38.38
CA PHE A 5 -58.08 67.43 -38.06
C PHE A 5 -56.60 67.15 -38.11
N PHE A 6 -56.05 66.67 -37.00
CA PHE A 6 -54.72 66.09 -36.94
C PHE A 6 -54.79 64.55 -37.09
N CYS A 7 -54.26 64.06 -38.19
CA CYS A 7 -54.01 62.63 -38.37
C CYS A 7 -52.69 62.27 -37.69
N ILE A 8 -52.83 61.47 -36.66
CA ILE A 8 -51.62 60.83 -35.97
C ILE A 8 -51.36 59.48 -36.66
N LEU A 9 -50.26 59.44 -37.44
CA LEU A 9 -49.73 58.19 -38.01
C LEU A 9 -48.93 57.40 -36.92
N ALA A 10 -49.50 56.31 -36.41
CA ALA A 10 -48.82 55.45 -35.51
C ALA A 10 -47.90 54.46 -36.28
N LEU A 11 -46.58 54.65 -36.22
CA LEU A 11 -45.62 53.71 -36.73
C LEU A 11 -45.50 52.56 -35.66
N LEU A 12 -45.97 51.36 -35.99
CA LEU A 12 -45.67 50.14 -35.29
C LEU A 12 -44.25 49.68 -35.69
N ALA A 13 -43.28 49.92 -34.83
CA ALA A 13 -41.97 49.27 -34.95
C ALA A 13 -42.08 47.83 -34.45
N ALA A 14 -42.13 46.89 -35.39
CA ALA A 14 -41.98 45.45 -35.03
C ALA A 14 -40.51 45.16 -34.60
N MET A 15 -40.25 45.06 -33.31
CA MET A 15 -39.01 44.55 -32.82
C MET A 15 -38.97 43.00 -33.07
N THR A 16 -38.27 42.55 -34.09
CA THR A 16 -37.90 41.17 -34.28
C THR A 16 -36.84 40.83 -33.21
N ALA A 17 -37.26 40.11 -32.17
CA ALA A 17 -36.35 39.50 -31.25
C ALA A 17 -35.57 38.40 -32.00
N ILE A 18 -34.31 38.69 -32.34
CA ILE A 18 -33.39 37.67 -32.82
C ILE A 18 -33.06 36.79 -31.59
N ALA A 19 -33.71 35.62 -31.52
CA ALA A 19 -33.26 34.59 -30.60
C ALA A 19 -31.82 34.22 -31.00
N GLN A 20 -30.84 34.61 -30.20
CA GLN A 20 -29.49 34.08 -30.32
C GLN A 20 -29.57 32.61 -30.00
N THR A 21 -29.68 31.76 -31.00
CA THR A 21 -29.43 30.34 -30.87
C THR A 21 -27.92 30.22 -30.60
N GLY A 22 -27.56 30.01 -29.34
CA GLY A 22 -26.18 29.66 -28.98
C GLY A 22 -25.71 28.51 -29.87
N ALA A 23 -24.45 28.50 -30.24
CA ALA A 23 -23.86 27.41 -30.99
C ALA A 23 -24.10 26.08 -30.19
N PRO A 24 -24.48 25.01 -30.89
CA PRO A 24 -24.78 23.76 -30.21
C PRO A 24 -23.57 23.27 -29.41
N THR A 25 -23.77 23.03 -28.13
CA THR A 25 -22.75 22.56 -27.17
C THR A 25 -22.78 21.05 -27.06
N GLY A 26 -21.70 20.46 -26.55
CA GLY A 26 -21.64 19.07 -26.18
C GLY A 26 -21.52 18.88 -24.65
N ALA A 27 -21.30 17.68 -24.22
CA ALA A 27 -21.11 17.33 -22.79
C ALA A 27 -20.08 16.19 -22.60
N ILE A 28 -19.50 16.15 -21.40
CA ILE A 28 -18.76 14.97 -20.92
C ILE A 28 -19.48 14.47 -19.67
N THR A 29 -19.80 13.18 -19.63
CA THR A 29 -20.45 12.55 -18.49
C THR A 29 -19.72 11.27 -18.12
N GLY A 30 -19.81 10.85 -16.86
CA GLY A 30 -19.21 9.61 -16.38
C GLY A 30 -19.34 9.47 -14.87
N ALA A 31 -18.66 8.49 -14.34
CA ALA A 31 -18.58 8.27 -12.90
C ALA A 31 -17.11 8.28 -12.43
N LEU A 32 -16.90 8.76 -11.21
CA LEU A 32 -15.61 8.84 -10.54
C LEU A 32 -15.57 7.80 -9.42
N PHE A 33 -14.57 6.94 -9.47
CA PHE A 33 -14.32 5.87 -8.49
C PHE A 33 -12.92 5.96 -7.92
N ASP A 34 -12.75 5.44 -6.71
CA ASP A 34 -11.44 5.19 -6.13
C ASP A 34 -10.78 3.90 -6.68
N SER A 35 -9.65 3.49 -6.09
CA SER A 35 -8.88 2.32 -6.52
C SER A 35 -9.61 0.99 -6.30
N ILE A 36 -10.49 0.91 -5.30
CA ILE A 36 -11.26 -0.30 -4.97
C ILE A 36 -12.63 -0.33 -5.67
N GLY A 37 -13.07 0.79 -6.25
CA GLY A 37 -14.28 0.90 -7.03
C GLY A 37 -15.43 1.57 -6.31
N ASP A 38 -15.18 2.19 -5.16
CA ASP A 38 -16.20 2.98 -4.46
C ASP A 38 -16.38 4.34 -5.11
N PRO A 39 -17.63 4.86 -5.19
CA PRO A 39 -17.91 6.14 -5.79
C PRO A 39 -17.37 7.30 -4.93
N ILE A 40 -16.70 8.26 -5.56
CA ILE A 40 -16.20 9.45 -4.89
C ILE A 40 -17.21 10.59 -5.04
N GLU A 41 -17.83 11.00 -3.94
CA GLU A 41 -18.83 12.08 -3.91
C GLU A 41 -18.19 13.46 -3.68
N ASN A 42 -18.92 14.52 -4.07
CA ASN A 42 -18.55 15.92 -3.86
C ASN A 42 -17.14 16.31 -4.35
N ASN A 43 -16.58 15.53 -5.29
CA ASN A 43 -15.26 15.79 -5.83
C ASN A 43 -15.31 16.63 -7.10
N LEU A 44 -14.36 17.54 -7.22
CA LEU A 44 -14.26 18.46 -8.36
C LEU A 44 -13.71 17.75 -9.60
N VAL A 45 -14.45 17.85 -10.72
CA VAL A 45 -14.01 17.44 -12.06
C VAL A 45 -13.87 18.70 -12.92
N GLN A 46 -12.72 18.87 -13.57
CA GLN A 46 -12.43 20.02 -14.40
C GLN A 46 -12.12 19.60 -15.84
N ALA A 47 -12.62 20.38 -16.79
CA ALA A 47 -12.27 20.30 -18.21
C ALA A 47 -11.69 21.64 -18.67
N ARG A 48 -10.46 21.64 -19.18
CA ARG A 48 -9.81 22.81 -19.73
C ARG A 48 -9.77 22.71 -21.26
N ASN A 49 -10.36 23.65 -21.93
CA ASN A 49 -10.26 23.74 -23.40
C ASN A 49 -8.81 24.07 -23.80
N THR A 50 -8.21 23.29 -24.68
CA THR A 50 -6.80 23.42 -25.06
C THR A 50 -6.50 24.63 -25.94
N GLU A 51 -7.52 25.16 -26.68
CA GLU A 51 -7.36 26.31 -27.56
C GLU A 51 -7.66 27.62 -26.84
N SER A 52 -8.85 27.72 -26.18
CA SER A 52 -9.29 28.94 -25.52
C SER A 52 -8.73 29.10 -24.09
N GLY A 53 -8.27 28.00 -23.46
CA GLY A 53 -7.86 27.97 -22.06
C GLY A 53 -9.03 28.04 -21.06
N SER A 54 -10.27 28.09 -21.54
CA SER A 54 -11.47 28.14 -20.70
C SER A 54 -11.60 26.87 -19.84
N VAL A 55 -11.98 27.03 -18.56
CA VAL A 55 -12.11 25.94 -17.60
C VAL A 55 -13.57 25.75 -17.19
N PHE A 56 -14.08 24.55 -17.40
CA PHE A 56 -15.42 24.13 -17.02
C PHE A 56 -15.29 23.19 -15.81
N LYS A 57 -16.22 23.29 -14.87
CA LYS A 57 -16.15 22.57 -13.59
C LYS A 57 -17.50 21.97 -13.22
N THR A 58 -17.48 20.81 -12.61
CA THR A 58 -18.64 20.18 -11.99
C THR A 58 -18.19 19.41 -10.75
N THR A 59 -19.12 18.96 -9.93
CA THR A 59 -18.86 18.08 -8.78
C THR A 59 -19.59 16.77 -8.95
N THR A 60 -19.03 15.70 -8.40
CA THR A 60 -19.64 14.37 -8.41
C THR A 60 -20.81 14.31 -7.42
N SER A 61 -21.83 13.51 -7.76
CA SER A 61 -22.97 13.17 -6.89
C SER A 61 -22.57 12.13 -5.84
N ALA A 62 -23.49 11.79 -4.94
CA ALA A 62 -23.30 10.72 -3.94
C ALA A 62 -23.01 9.35 -4.57
N SER A 63 -23.41 9.11 -5.82
CA SER A 63 -23.09 7.89 -6.58
C SER A 63 -21.84 8.06 -7.49
N GLY A 64 -21.04 9.09 -7.27
CA GLY A 64 -19.84 9.38 -8.07
C GLY A 64 -20.11 9.94 -9.46
N ASN A 65 -21.36 10.06 -9.91
CA ASN A 65 -21.68 10.52 -11.27
C ASN A 65 -21.40 12.01 -11.42
N TYR A 66 -20.92 12.41 -12.62
CA TYR A 66 -20.68 13.79 -12.97
C TYR A 66 -21.12 14.11 -14.41
N THR A 67 -21.41 15.37 -14.67
CA THR A 67 -21.70 15.90 -16.00
C THR A 67 -21.10 17.29 -16.14
N LEU A 68 -20.20 17.44 -17.11
CA LEU A 68 -19.73 18.73 -17.63
C LEU A 68 -20.59 19.08 -18.84
N ALA A 69 -21.61 19.88 -18.60
CA ALA A 69 -22.55 20.32 -19.64
C ALA A 69 -22.09 21.58 -20.35
N ASP A 70 -22.78 21.95 -21.43
CA ASP A 70 -22.60 23.20 -22.17
C ASP A 70 -21.17 23.47 -22.66
N LEU A 71 -20.45 22.41 -22.99
CA LEU A 71 -19.09 22.52 -23.52
C LEU A 71 -19.13 22.92 -25.00
N PRO A 72 -18.51 24.04 -25.38
CA PRO A 72 -18.29 24.35 -26.80
C PRO A 72 -17.55 23.22 -27.51
N PRO A 73 -17.82 22.96 -28.79
CA PRO A 73 -17.03 22.01 -29.56
C PRO A 73 -15.53 22.33 -29.47
N GLY A 74 -14.71 21.34 -29.21
CA GLY A 74 -13.25 21.54 -29.03
C GLY A 74 -12.56 20.36 -28.37
N THR A 75 -11.29 20.54 -28.07
CA THR A 75 -10.45 19.55 -27.38
C THR A 75 -10.22 19.98 -25.93
N TYR A 76 -10.34 19.03 -25.00
CA TYR A 76 -10.30 19.29 -23.58
C TYR A 76 -9.28 18.39 -22.87
N ASP A 77 -8.58 18.97 -21.93
CA ASP A 77 -7.81 18.22 -20.93
C ASP A 77 -8.65 18.11 -19.64
N ILE A 78 -8.88 16.88 -19.20
CA ILE A 78 -9.70 16.57 -18.02
C ILE A 78 -8.76 16.32 -16.85
N THR A 79 -9.02 16.99 -15.72
CA THR A 79 -8.26 16.81 -14.49
C THR A 79 -9.18 16.57 -13.31
N VAL A 80 -8.77 15.62 -12.45
CA VAL A 80 -9.44 15.30 -11.19
C VAL A 80 -8.37 15.07 -10.14
N ALA A 81 -8.56 15.66 -8.97
CA ALA A 81 -7.75 15.42 -7.79
C ALA A 81 -8.66 15.17 -6.60
N ALA A 82 -8.39 14.14 -5.84
CA ALA A 82 -9.06 13.85 -4.58
C ALA A 82 -8.00 13.65 -3.48
N PRO A 83 -8.31 14.00 -2.22
CA PRO A 83 -7.39 13.76 -1.09
C PRO A 83 -6.95 12.30 -1.05
N ALA A 84 -5.68 12.06 -0.81
CA ALA A 84 -5.06 10.74 -0.69
C ALA A 84 -5.14 9.83 -1.95
N LEU A 85 -5.60 10.35 -3.09
CA LEU A 85 -5.64 9.62 -4.35
C LEU A 85 -4.75 10.26 -5.40
N LYS A 86 -4.21 9.45 -6.31
CA LYS A 86 -3.34 9.92 -7.38
C LYS A 86 -4.11 10.83 -8.34
N PRO A 87 -3.66 12.07 -8.59
CA PRO A 87 -4.34 12.95 -9.54
C PRO A 87 -4.46 12.29 -10.92
N TYR A 88 -5.63 12.43 -11.52
CA TYR A 88 -5.91 11.93 -12.86
C TYR A 88 -5.82 13.07 -13.86
N GLU A 89 -5.17 12.82 -14.98
CA GLU A 89 -5.14 13.70 -16.13
C GLU A 89 -5.41 12.89 -17.40
N LYS A 90 -6.38 13.34 -18.20
CA LYS A 90 -6.64 12.82 -19.54
C LYS A 90 -6.60 13.96 -20.53
N LYS A 91 -5.62 13.94 -21.41
CA LYS A 91 -5.44 14.96 -22.45
C LYS A 91 -6.20 14.60 -23.72
N GLY A 92 -6.61 15.64 -24.44
CA GLY A 92 -7.09 15.51 -25.81
C GLY A 92 -8.49 14.90 -25.96
N VAL A 93 -9.39 15.08 -25.00
CA VAL A 93 -10.78 14.64 -25.13
C VAL A 93 -11.53 15.56 -26.10
N VAL A 94 -11.94 15.01 -27.24
CA VAL A 94 -12.65 15.77 -28.27
C VAL A 94 -14.15 15.72 -27.99
N VAL A 95 -14.78 16.93 -27.95
CA VAL A 95 -16.22 17.12 -27.80
C VAL A 95 -16.74 17.78 -29.06
N GLN A 96 -17.69 17.16 -29.74
CA GLN A 96 -18.38 17.73 -30.92
C GLN A 96 -19.71 18.36 -30.50
N ALA A 97 -20.23 19.18 -31.39
CA ALA A 97 -21.55 19.79 -31.19
C ALA A 97 -22.64 18.72 -31.00
N SER A 98 -23.49 18.89 -30.00
CA SER A 98 -24.58 17.98 -29.63
C SER A 98 -24.10 16.53 -29.25
N GLN A 99 -22.83 16.35 -28.98
CA GLN A 99 -22.27 15.06 -28.56
C GLN A 99 -22.15 14.97 -27.04
N THR A 100 -22.47 13.83 -26.49
CA THR A 100 -22.11 13.45 -25.13
C THR A 100 -20.99 12.41 -25.15
N VAL A 101 -19.84 12.73 -24.57
CA VAL A 101 -18.70 11.85 -24.42
C VAL A 101 -18.81 11.16 -23.05
N SER A 102 -18.77 9.83 -23.02
CA SER A 102 -18.71 9.08 -21.77
C SER A 102 -17.26 8.88 -21.33
N LEU A 103 -16.93 9.24 -20.09
CA LEU A 103 -15.60 9.11 -19.50
C LEU A 103 -15.71 8.73 -18.03
N ASP A 104 -15.64 7.43 -17.74
CA ASP A 104 -15.49 6.97 -16.37
C ASP A 104 -14.04 7.09 -15.93
N ILE A 105 -13.83 7.55 -14.70
CA ILE A 105 -12.53 7.84 -14.12
C ILE A 105 -12.37 6.97 -12.88
N ARG A 106 -11.26 6.27 -12.81
CA ARG A 106 -10.82 5.56 -11.60
C ARG A 106 -9.52 6.18 -11.13
N LEU A 107 -9.53 6.72 -9.92
CA LEU A 107 -8.33 7.24 -9.29
C LEU A 107 -7.54 6.08 -8.68
N GLY A 108 -6.26 6.02 -9.00
CA GLY A 108 -5.34 5.11 -8.31
C GLY A 108 -5.00 5.67 -6.93
N ASP A 109 -4.54 4.78 -6.04
CA ASP A 109 -3.99 5.22 -4.77
C ASP A 109 -2.77 6.10 -5.03
N THR A 110 -2.70 7.23 -4.37
CA THR A 110 -1.41 7.83 -4.12
C THR A 110 -0.64 6.83 -3.29
N THR A 111 0.63 6.70 -3.58
CA THR A 111 1.57 6.08 -2.67
C THR A 111 1.13 6.24 -1.23
N GLN A 112 1.09 5.12 -0.52
CA GLN A 112 0.70 5.05 0.88
C GLN A 112 1.32 6.22 1.66
N LEU A 113 0.48 7.11 2.15
CA LEU A 113 0.90 8.07 3.14
C LEU A 113 1.43 7.28 4.35
N ASN A 114 2.56 7.69 4.89
CA ASN A 114 2.99 7.16 6.18
C ASN A 114 2.01 7.62 7.27
N THR A 115 2.17 7.10 8.47
CA THR A 115 1.35 7.48 9.65
C THR A 115 1.39 8.98 9.98
N LEU A 116 2.32 9.73 9.40
CA LEU A 116 2.47 11.19 9.55
C LEU A 116 1.81 11.97 8.39
N GLY A 117 1.19 11.29 7.40
CA GLY A 117 0.58 11.94 6.26
C GLY A 117 1.57 12.39 5.17
N GLU A 118 2.80 11.92 5.21
CA GLU A 118 3.83 12.25 4.22
C GLU A 118 3.76 11.32 3.01
N ASP A 119 4.07 11.85 1.84
CA ASP A 119 4.14 11.07 0.60
C ASP A 119 5.32 10.10 0.67
N ARG A 120 5.01 8.81 0.72
CA ARG A 120 5.99 7.72 0.74
C ARG A 120 6.94 7.74 -0.47
N THR A 121 6.55 8.35 -1.59
CA THR A 121 7.42 8.52 -2.76
C THR A 121 8.59 9.45 -2.47
N HIS A 122 8.39 10.49 -1.68
CA HIS A 122 9.48 11.37 -1.22
C HIS A 122 10.40 10.62 -0.28
N GLN A 123 9.86 9.88 0.68
CA GLN A 123 10.66 9.03 1.58
C GLN A 123 11.46 7.99 0.80
N LEU A 124 10.83 7.24 -0.11
CA LEU A 124 11.54 6.26 -0.94
C LEU A 124 12.59 6.91 -1.85
N ALA A 125 12.38 8.14 -2.31
CA ALA A 125 13.37 8.87 -3.10
C ALA A 125 14.55 9.33 -2.23
N ASP A 126 14.31 9.72 -1.00
CA ASP A 126 15.36 10.08 -0.04
C ASP A 126 16.13 8.84 0.43
N LEU A 127 15.44 7.72 0.65
CA LEU A 127 16.03 6.42 0.93
C LEU A 127 16.99 5.93 -0.16
N LYS A 128 16.61 6.09 -1.42
CA LYS A 128 17.45 5.74 -2.57
C LYS A 128 18.71 6.60 -2.68
N ARG A 129 18.77 7.73 -1.99
CA ARG A 129 19.97 8.59 -1.94
C ARG A 129 20.96 8.14 -0.88
N HIS A 130 20.52 7.43 0.13
CA HIS A 130 21.39 6.87 1.13
C HIS A 130 22.13 5.66 0.56
N LYS A 131 23.45 5.73 0.56
CA LYS A 131 24.29 4.58 0.23
C LYS A 131 24.72 3.92 1.52
N PRO A 132 24.37 2.66 1.75
CA PRO A 132 24.81 1.95 2.93
C PRO A 132 26.36 1.88 2.96
N PRO A 133 27.00 1.90 4.15
CA PRO A 133 28.45 1.83 4.26
C PRO A 133 28.97 0.46 3.79
N THR A 134 30.08 0.45 3.05
CA THR A 134 30.74 -0.76 2.55
C THR A 134 32.05 -1.06 3.28
N SER A 135 32.26 -0.46 4.47
CA SER A 135 33.39 -0.80 5.34
C SER A 135 33.28 -2.24 5.84
N PRO A 136 34.36 -2.84 6.33
CA PRO A 136 34.31 -4.21 6.88
C PRO A 136 33.23 -4.39 7.93
N THR A 137 32.65 -5.58 7.98
CA THR A 137 31.64 -5.98 8.95
C THR A 137 32.06 -5.67 10.38
N PRO A 138 31.27 -4.89 11.14
CA PRO A 138 31.52 -4.66 12.55
C PRO A 138 31.53 -5.97 13.32
N ARG A 139 32.33 -6.03 14.39
CA ARG A 139 32.40 -7.22 15.23
C ARG A 139 32.17 -6.90 16.69
N THR A 140 31.53 -7.82 17.36
CA THR A 140 31.35 -7.79 18.80
C THR A 140 32.67 -8.07 19.51
N PHE A 141 32.72 -7.87 20.83
CA PHE A 141 33.95 -8.08 21.63
C PHE A 141 34.47 -9.52 21.59
N ASP A 142 33.63 -10.52 21.29
CA ASP A 142 34.00 -11.93 21.13
C ASP A 142 34.33 -12.31 19.67
N GLY A 143 34.45 -11.30 18.78
CA GLY A 143 34.89 -11.44 17.39
C GLY A 143 33.81 -11.93 16.43
N LYS A 144 32.57 -12.15 16.89
CA LYS A 144 31.45 -12.48 15.99
C LYS A 144 30.97 -11.25 15.22
N PRO A 145 30.37 -11.44 14.02
CA PRO A 145 29.71 -10.32 13.34
C PRO A 145 28.70 -9.66 14.27
N ASP A 146 28.72 -8.32 14.31
CA ASP A 146 27.69 -7.55 14.98
C ASP A 146 26.55 -7.30 14.02
N LEU A 147 25.38 -7.88 14.28
CA LEU A 147 24.17 -7.72 13.48
C LEU A 147 23.32 -6.53 13.97
N SER A 148 23.71 -5.86 15.07
CA SER A 148 23.00 -4.72 15.61
C SER A 148 22.87 -3.61 14.58
N GLY A 149 21.75 -2.92 14.62
CA GLY A 149 21.44 -1.80 13.74
C GLY A 149 19.97 -1.78 13.38
N VAL A 150 19.55 -0.66 12.82
CA VAL A 150 18.24 -0.51 12.20
C VAL A 150 18.37 -0.87 10.72
N TRP A 151 17.47 -1.68 10.23
CA TRP A 151 17.50 -2.23 8.88
C TRP A 151 16.22 -1.87 8.13
N TRP A 152 16.33 -1.64 6.83
CA TRP A 152 15.17 -1.48 5.96
C TRP A 152 14.42 -2.79 5.79
N ARG A 153 13.15 -2.70 5.33
CA ARG A 153 12.39 -3.88 4.92
C ARG A 153 13.19 -4.70 3.90
N PRO A 154 13.43 -6.00 4.15
CA PRO A 154 14.18 -6.82 3.21
C PRO A 154 13.50 -6.93 1.85
N THR A 155 14.31 -6.87 0.79
CA THR A 155 13.87 -7.15 -0.57
C THR A 155 14.13 -8.61 -0.89
N THR A 156 13.12 -9.33 -1.37
CA THR A 156 13.28 -10.71 -1.84
C THR A 156 14.01 -10.71 -3.18
N VAL A 157 15.20 -11.29 -3.21
CA VAL A 157 16.04 -11.42 -4.42
C VAL A 157 15.89 -12.79 -5.08
N ASP A 158 15.50 -13.80 -4.30
CA ASP A 158 15.13 -15.12 -4.78
C ASP A 158 13.92 -15.61 -3.96
N PRO A 159 12.71 -15.64 -4.54
CA PRO A 159 11.51 -16.10 -3.83
C PRO A 159 11.46 -17.61 -3.66
N GLY A 160 12.34 -18.37 -4.30
CA GLY A 160 12.22 -19.81 -4.38
C GLY A 160 10.96 -20.27 -5.11
N LYS A 161 10.57 -21.52 -4.89
CA LYS A 161 9.36 -22.11 -5.50
C LYS A 161 8.63 -22.99 -4.47
N PRO A 162 7.72 -22.41 -3.67
CA PRO A 162 6.93 -23.18 -2.73
C PRO A 162 5.97 -24.12 -3.47
N GLU A 163 5.86 -25.35 -2.99
CA GLU A 163 4.91 -26.36 -3.47
C GLU A 163 3.82 -26.54 -2.41
N TRP A 164 2.79 -25.70 -2.49
CA TRP A 164 1.69 -25.71 -1.53
C TRP A 164 0.80 -26.95 -1.70
N LEU A 165 0.40 -27.54 -0.58
CA LEU A 165 -0.60 -28.59 -0.58
C LEU A 165 -2.01 -28.03 -0.93
N PRO A 166 -2.90 -28.81 -1.58
CA PRO A 166 -4.22 -28.34 -1.96
C PRO A 166 -5.06 -27.78 -0.81
N ALA A 167 -4.93 -28.33 0.41
CA ALA A 167 -5.63 -27.85 1.57
C ALA A 167 -5.16 -26.43 1.99
N ALA A 168 -3.86 -26.16 1.91
CA ALA A 168 -3.30 -24.83 2.19
C ALA A 168 -3.82 -23.79 1.18
N LEU A 169 -3.80 -24.12 -0.12
CA LEU A 169 -4.33 -23.25 -1.17
C LEU A 169 -5.83 -22.97 -1.01
N ALA A 170 -6.61 -23.94 -0.53
CA ALA A 170 -8.04 -23.75 -0.26
C ALA A 170 -8.27 -22.73 0.87
N ILE A 171 -7.46 -22.80 1.94
CA ILE A 171 -7.51 -21.83 3.06
C ILE A 171 -7.08 -20.44 2.58
N THR A 172 -5.99 -20.33 1.83
CA THR A 172 -5.52 -19.07 1.25
C THR A 172 -6.59 -18.42 0.38
N LYS A 173 -7.24 -19.21 -0.49
CA LYS A 173 -8.34 -18.75 -1.33
C LYS A 173 -9.52 -18.23 -0.49
N GLN A 174 -9.95 -18.97 0.53
CA GLN A 174 -11.03 -18.55 1.43
C GLN A 174 -10.70 -17.21 2.12
N ARG A 175 -9.48 -17.06 2.63
CA ARG A 175 -9.02 -15.81 3.27
C ARG A 175 -9.05 -14.63 2.30
N THR A 176 -8.54 -14.82 1.08
CA THR A 176 -8.52 -13.79 0.04
C THR A 176 -9.93 -13.42 -0.42
N GLU A 177 -10.83 -14.39 -0.60
CA GLU A 177 -12.24 -14.15 -0.97
C GLU A 177 -13.01 -13.38 0.12
N SER A 178 -12.58 -13.48 1.38
CA SER A 178 -13.12 -12.68 2.48
C SER A 178 -12.37 -11.35 2.72
N ASN A 179 -11.61 -10.86 1.73
CA ASN A 179 -10.78 -9.66 1.83
C ASN A 179 -9.81 -9.66 3.03
N ASN A 180 -9.35 -10.85 3.44
CA ASN A 180 -8.45 -11.03 4.59
C ASN A 180 -8.94 -10.38 5.90
N ARG A 181 -10.26 -10.23 6.08
CA ARG A 181 -10.84 -9.55 7.24
C ARG A 181 -10.42 -10.15 8.59
N ASP A 182 -10.10 -11.45 8.61
CA ASP A 182 -9.65 -12.16 9.80
C ASP A 182 -8.12 -12.18 9.93
N SER A 183 -7.40 -11.36 9.13
CA SER A 183 -5.94 -11.23 9.23
C SER A 183 -5.55 -10.77 10.63
N PRO A 184 -4.61 -11.44 11.29
CA PRO A 184 -4.12 -11.01 12.59
C PRO A 184 -3.70 -9.54 12.63
N GLN A 185 -3.03 -9.07 11.60
CA GLN A 185 -2.58 -7.68 11.50
C GLN A 185 -3.75 -6.67 11.50
N ALA A 186 -4.86 -6.97 10.84
CA ALA A 186 -6.04 -6.11 10.86
C ALA A 186 -6.60 -5.93 12.28
N HIS A 187 -6.35 -6.89 13.15
CA HIS A 187 -6.74 -6.90 14.56
C HIS A 187 -5.61 -6.49 15.52
N CYS A 188 -4.57 -5.82 15.02
CA CYS A 188 -3.39 -5.40 15.81
C CYS A 188 -2.66 -6.56 16.49
N LEU A 189 -2.63 -7.71 15.85
CA LEU A 189 -1.86 -8.88 16.23
C LEU A 189 -0.67 -9.04 15.29
N PRO A 190 0.38 -9.77 15.68
CA PRO A 190 1.54 -9.97 14.82
C PRO A 190 1.19 -10.55 13.46
N SER A 191 1.83 -10.02 12.41
CA SER A 191 1.46 -10.30 11.02
C SER A 191 2.04 -11.58 10.44
N GLY A 192 2.94 -12.24 11.17
CA GLY A 192 3.51 -13.51 10.77
C GLY A 192 5.04 -13.57 10.69
N PRO A 193 5.61 -14.79 10.71
CA PRO A 193 7.05 -14.98 10.85
C PRO A 193 7.88 -14.59 9.63
N LEU A 194 7.27 -14.49 8.44
CA LEU A 194 7.99 -14.12 7.22
C LEU A 194 7.84 -12.64 6.86
N ARG A 195 7.18 -11.86 7.72
CA ARG A 195 7.05 -10.43 7.54
C ARG A 195 8.10 -9.66 8.32
N ASN A 196 8.57 -8.58 7.70
CA ASN A 196 9.35 -7.54 8.37
C ASN A 196 8.65 -6.20 8.13
N GLY A 197 8.65 -5.35 9.13
CA GLY A 197 8.19 -3.97 9.03
C GLY A 197 8.99 -3.12 8.05
N PRO A 198 8.56 -1.87 7.83
CA PRO A 198 9.33 -0.89 7.05
C PRO A 198 10.74 -0.70 7.60
N LEU A 199 10.83 -0.57 8.91
CA LEU A 199 12.07 -0.57 9.69
C LEU A 199 11.99 -1.68 10.73
N TRP A 200 13.12 -2.28 10.99
CA TRP A 200 13.30 -3.26 12.06
C TRP A 200 14.73 -3.19 12.59
N GLN A 201 14.91 -3.62 13.82
CA GLN A 201 16.19 -3.49 14.50
C GLN A 201 16.62 -4.81 15.13
N PHE A 202 17.90 -5.12 14.99
CA PHE A 202 18.56 -6.08 15.87
C PHE A 202 19.30 -5.36 16.99
N VAL A 203 19.12 -5.86 18.21
CA VAL A 203 19.94 -5.52 19.38
C VAL A 203 20.63 -6.79 19.84
N GLN A 204 21.93 -6.89 19.59
CA GLN A 204 22.73 -8.09 19.87
C GLN A 204 23.43 -7.99 21.20
N SER A 205 23.31 -9.04 22.01
CA SER A 205 24.09 -9.26 23.20
C SER A 205 24.83 -10.60 23.12
N LYS A 206 25.59 -10.94 24.17
CA LYS A 206 26.29 -12.23 24.24
C LYS A 206 25.31 -13.43 24.23
N ASP A 207 24.19 -13.30 24.94
CA ASP A 207 23.31 -14.43 25.25
C ASP A 207 22.00 -14.41 24.43
N TYR A 208 21.71 -13.32 23.75
CA TYR A 208 20.50 -13.20 22.91
C TYR A 208 20.61 -12.08 21.88
N LEU A 209 19.79 -12.21 20.86
CA LEU A 209 19.49 -11.21 19.86
C LEU A 209 18.01 -10.81 20.02
N ILE A 210 17.73 -9.52 20.15
CA ILE A 210 16.37 -9.02 20.16
C ILE A 210 16.05 -8.46 18.77
N TYR A 211 14.98 -8.94 18.16
CA TYR A 211 14.36 -8.33 17.00
C TYR A 211 13.29 -7.33 17.47
N LEU A 212 13.34 -6.14 16.94
CA LEU A 212 12.33 -5.09 17.14
C LEU A 212 11.73 -4.71 15.79
N SER A 213 10.44 -4.39 15.75
CA SER A 213 9.74 -3.91 14.56
C SER A 213 8.89 -2.71 14.90
N ASP A 214 8.79 -1.76 13.96
CA ASP A 214 8.03 -0.51 14.11
C ASP A 214 6.60 -0.57 13.56
N ASP A 215 6.15 -1.73 13.09
CA ASP A 215 4.79 -1.90 12.55
C ASP A 215 4.05 -3.13 13.07
N GLU A 216 4.50 -3.70 14.19
CA GLU A 216 3.90 -4.90 14.79
C GLU A 216 3.55 -4.69 16.28
N SER A 217 2.64 -5.50 16.79
CA SER A 217 2.25 -5.49 18.19
C SER A 217 2.15 -6.92 18.75
N PRO A 218 2.97 -7.33 19.74
CA PRO A 218 4.13 -6.59 20.25
C PRO A 218 5.26 -6.55 19.21
N GLY A 219 5.96 -5.43 19.12
CA GLY A 219 7.02 -5.20 18.13
C GLY A 219 8.35 -5.87 18.46
N PHE A 220 8.40 -6.97 19.22
CA PHE A 220 9.65 -7.63 19.54
C PHE A 220 9.54 -9.14 19.67
N HIS A 221 10.64 -9.85 19.39
CA HIS A 221 10.85 -11.21 19.85
C HIS A 221 12.32 -11.45 20.22
N GLN A 222 12.55 -12.46 21.08
CA GLN A 222 13.85 -12.79 21.60
C GLN A 222 14.35 -14.08 20.96
N ILE A 223 15.62 -14.06 20.55
CA ILE A 223 16.35 -15.18 19.98
C ILE A 223 17.48 -15.53 20.94
N TYR A 224 17.53 -16.74 21.45
CA TYR A 224 18.52 -17.16 22.46
C TYR A 224 19.82 -17.62 21.80
N LEU A 225 20.94 -17.07 22.30
CA LEU A 225 22.31 -17.38 21.86
C LEU A 225 23.13 -18.13 22.91
N ASP A 226 22.52 -18.44 24.06
CA ASP A 226 23.19 -19.03 25.22
C ASP A 226 23.43 -20.57 25.12
N GLY A 227 23.18 -21.15 23.94
CA GLY A 227 23.41 -22.56 23.66
C GLY A 227 22.32 -23.50 24.13
N ARG A 228 21.18 -22.97 24.64
CA ARG A 228 20.03 -23.81 24.98
C ARG A 228 19.42 -24.49 23.75
N GLY A 229 18.71 -25.60 23.95
CA GLY A 229 17.84 -26.20 22.95
C GLY A 229 16.41 -25.67 23.05
N HIS A 230 15.57 -26.04 22.08
CA HIS A 230 14.12 -25.84 22.22
C HIS A 230 13.56 -26.69 23.39
N PRO A 231 12.54 -26.18 24.10
CA PRO A 231 11.76 -27.03 25.00
C PRO A 231 11.15 -28.20 24.23
N ALA A 232 10.97 -29.34 24.89
CA ALA A 232 10.35 -30.53 24.28
C ALA A 232 8.89 -30.25 23.87
N ASP A 233 8.21 -29.34 24.58
CA ASP A 233 6.85 -28.89 24.30
C ASP A 233 6.83 -27.37 24.50
N PRO A 234 7.18 -26.59 23.47
CA PRO A 234 7.20 -25.15 23.55
C PRO A 234 5.76 -24.61 23.60
N ASN A 235 5.48 -23.70 24.53
CA ASN A 235 4.23 -22.95 24.51
C ASN A 235 4.10 -22.20 23.18
N PRO A 236 2.97 -22.32 22.46
CA PRO A 236 2.76 -21.59 21.23
C PRO A 236 2.90 -20.08 21.42
N ALA A 237 3.67 -19.44 20.55
CA ALA A 237 3.91 -18.01 20.57
C ALA A 237 3.81 -17.41 19.16
N TRP A 238 3.47 -16.12 19.07
CA TRP A 238 3.30 -15.45 17.77
C TRP A 238 4.55 -15.50 16.89
N TYR A 239 5.72 -15.39 17.49
CA TYR A 239 7.00 -15.48 16.78
C TYR A 239 7.70 -16.83 16.98
N GLY A 240 7.03 -17.78 17.62
CA GLY A 240 7.61 -19.05 18.00
C GLY A 240 8.67 -18.92 19.10
N HIS A 241 9.28 -20.04 19.46
CA HIS A 241 10.48 -20.12 20.30
C HIS A 241 11.72 -20.16 19.39
N SER A 242 12.63 -19.20 19.56
CA SER A 242 13.79 -19.00 18.70
C SER A 242 15.10 -19.23 19.45
N ILE A 243 15.96 -20.09 18.92
CA ILE A 243 17.34 -20.28 19.37
C ILE A 243 18.29 -19.98 18.21
N ALA A 244 19.54 -19.66 18.50
CA ALA A 244 20.50 -19.43 17.43
C ALA A 244 21.90 -19.95 17.79
N ARG A 245 22.68 -20.20 16.73
CA ARG A 245 24.09 -20.54 16.81
C ARG A 245 24.87 -19.93 15.68
N TRP A 246 26.14 -19.67 15.91
CA TRP A 246 27.05 -19.22 14.86
C TRP A 246 27.60 -20.39 14.06
N ASP A 247 27.53 -20.27 12.75
CA ASP A 247 28.16 -21.12 11.74
C ASP A 247 29.17 -20.26 10.95
N GLY A 248 30.41 -20.19 11.43
CA GLY A 248 31.38 -19.22 10.95
C GLY A 248 30.93 -17.79 11.25
N ASP A 249 30.76 -16.99 10.20
CA ASP A 249 30.26 -15.60 10.24
C ASP A 249 28.75 -15.50 9.93
N THR A 250 28.04 -16.61 9.86
CA THR A 250 26.60 -16.66 9.65
C THR A 250 25.89 -17.02 10.94
N LEU A 251 24.91 -16.22 11.35
CA LEU A 251 24.01 -16.58 12.45
C LEU A 251 22.89 -17.46 11.90
N VAL A 252 22.75 -18.66 12.45
CA VAL A 252 21.67 -19.59 12.12
C VAL A 252 20.65 -19.55 13.23
N VAL A 253 19.46 -19.08 12.92
CA VAL A 253 18.30 -18.99 13.83
C VAL A 253 17.36 -20.15 13.51
N ASP A 254 16.91 -20.83 14.54
CA ASP A 254 16.02 -21.98 14.49
C ASP A 254 14.75 -21.64 15.27
N ARG A 255 13.57 -21.77 14.63
CA ARG A 255 12.29 -21.30 15.18
C ARG A 255 11.22 -22.37 15.07
N VAL A 256 10.56 -22.68 16.19
CA VAL A 256 9.46 -23.66 16.30
C VAL A 256 8.38 -23.16 17.26
N GLY A 257 7.24 -23.84 17.34
CA GLY A 257 6.19 -23.57 18.32
C GLY A 257 5.43 -22.27 18.05
N PHE A 258 4.99 -22.09 16.83
CA PHE A 258 4.18 -20.93 16.42
C PHE A 258 2.73 -21.08 16.89
N ASP A 259 2.10 -19.96 17.24
CA ASP A 259 0.67 -19.89 17.56
C ASP A 259 -0.16 -20.20 16.30
N PRO A 260 -1.14 -21.10 16.35
CA PRO A 260 -1.93 -21.51 15.18
C PRO A 260 -2.76 -20.36 14.56
N ARG A 261 -2.93 -19.24 15.25
CA ARG A 261 -3.59 -18.03 14.71
C ARG A 261 -2.69 -17.22 13.79
N VAL A 262 -1.39 -17.46 13.79
CA VAL A 262 -0.44 -16.75 12.92
C VAL A 262 -0.70 -17.11 11.45
N TRP A 263 -0.61 -16.14 10.57
CA TRP A 263 -0.53 -16.40 9.14
C TRP A 263 0.94 -16.45 8.73
N LEU A 264 1.28 -17.38 7.84
CA LEU A 264 2.69 -17.59 7.48
C LEU A 264 3.32 -16.35 6.84
N ASP A 265 2.56 -15.69 5.96
CA ASP A 265 3.03 -14.57 5.13
C ASP A 265 1.92 -13.57 4.81
N MET A 266 2.27 -12.57 3.99
CA MET A 266 1.35 -11.52 3.52
C MET A 266 0.39 -11.98 2.43
N GLU A 267 0.66 -13.11 1.79
CA GLU A 267 -0.19 -13.73 0.79
C GLU A 267 -1.28 -14.62 1.39
N SER A 268 -1.43 -14.56 2.72
CA SER A 268 -2.49 -15.24 3.49
C SER A 268 -2.35 -16.75 3.58
N HIS A 269 -1.14 -17.28 3.38
CA HIS A 269 -0.92 -18.70 3.52
C HIS A 269 -1.04 -19.14 4.98
N PRO A 270 -1.64 -20.31 5.24
CA PRO A 270 -1.66 -20.93 6.57
C PRO A 270 -0.31 -21.59 6.90
N HIS A 271 -0.15 -21.93 8.14
CA HIS A 271 0.82 -22.91 8.60
C HIS A 271 0.16 -24.00 9.44
N SER A 272 0.88 -25.08 9.70
CA SER A 272 0.48 -26.12 10.65
C SER A 272 1.24 -25.99 11.98
N ASP A 273 0.91 -26.86 12.94
CA ASP A 273 1.64 -27.01 14.20
C ASP A 273 3.06 -27.57 14.03
N GLN A 274 3.39 -28.05 12.82
CA GLN A 274 4.71 -28.58 12.47
C GLN A 274 5.61 -27.53 11.83
N LEU A 275 5.19 -26.26 11.78
CA LEU A 275 5.98 -25.18 11.19
C LEU A 275 7.35 -25.08 11.87
N HIS A 276 8.39 -25.20 11.07
CA HIS A 276 9.79 -25.03 11.43
C HIS A 276 10.43 -24.03 10.46
N ILE A 277 11.04 -22.98 10.98
CA ILE A 277 11.71 -21.97 10.18
C ILE A 277 13.18 -21.91 10.58
N ILE A 278 14.07 -21.97 9.58
CA ILE A 278 15.50 -21.75 9.74
C ILE A 278 15.87 -20.48 8.97
N GLU A 279 16.46 -19.51 9.68
CA GLU A 279 16.94 -18.27 9.09
C GLU A 279 18.46 -18.20 9.21
N ARG A 280 19.13 -17.80 8.14
CA ARG A 280 20.58 -17.62 8.08
C ARG A 280 20.88 -16.16 7.77
N TYR A 281 21.48 -15.46 8.72
CA TYR A 281 21.84 -14.06 8.61
C TYR A 281 23.33 -13.93 8.39
N HIS A 282 23.73 -13.34 7.28
CA HIS A 282 25.11 -13.05 6.93
C HIS A 282 25.24 -11.55 6.66
N ARG A 283 26.19 -10.90 7.36
CA ARG A 283 26.50 -9.48 7.17
C ARG A 283 27.82 -9.35 6.42
N PRO A 284 27.81 -9.19 5.08
CA PRO A 284 29.03 -9.18 4.27
C PRO A 284 29.90 -7.94 4.50
N ASP A 285 29.29 -6.82 4.88
CA ASP A 285 29.92 -5.55 5.20
C ASP A 285 29.10 -4.75 6.21
N ALA A 286 29.50 -3.50 6.50
CA ALA A 286 28.83 -2.72 7.52
C ALA A 286 27.40 -2.30 7.16
N GLY A 287 27.06 -2.25 5.89
CA GLY A 287 25.78 -1.71 5.40
C GLY A 287 24.78 -2.70 4.86
N HIS A 288 25.18 -3.96 4.68
CA HIS A 288 24.30 -4.94 4.03
C HIS A 288 24.08 -6.17 4.91
N LEU A 289 22.88 -6.75 4.81
CA LEU A 289 22.52 -8.00 5.47
C LEU A 289 21.82 -8.92 4.47
N GLU A 290 22.36 -10.13 4.32
CA GLU A 290 21.80 -11.20 3.51
C GLU A 290 21.04 -12.17 4.42
N ILE A 291 19.85 -12.59 3.99
CA ILE A 291 18.95 -13.42 4.79
C ILE A 291 18.49 -14.59 3.90
N GLU A 292 18.80 -15.82 4.30
CA GLU A 292 18.23 -17.00 3.69
C GLU A 292 17.23 -17.62 4.67
N ILE A 293 16.00 -17.85 4.24
CA ILE A 293 14.89 -18.34 5.04
C ILE A 293 14.42 -19.66 4.46
N THR A 294 14.51 -20.72 5.22
CA THR A 294 13.93 -22.04 4.89
C THR A 294 12.70 -22.28 5.75
N VAL A 295 11.59 -22.54 5.11
CA VAL A 295 10.31 -22.91 5.73
C VAL A 295 10.10 -24.40 5.49
N ASP A 296 9.98 -25.15 6.57
CA ASP A 296 9.63 -26.57 6.56
C ASP A 296 8.32 -26.75 7.33
N ASP A 297 7.27 -27.09 6.61
CA ASP A 297 5.95 -27.33 7.19
C ASP A 297 5.21 -28.40 6.36
N PRO A 298 5.38 -29.68 6.72
CA PRO A 298 4.77 -30.79 5.99
C PRO A 298 3.23 -30.78 6.03
N GLY A 299 2.61 -29.98 6.90
CA GLY A 299 1.15 -29.80 6.93
C GLY A 299 0.63 -28.89 5.81
N VAL A 300 1.47 -28.05 5.20
CA VAL A 300 1.05 -27.08 4.17
C VAL A 300 1.94 -27.09 2.91
N LEU A 301 3.18 -27.60 3.01
CA LEU A 301 4.14 -27.68 1.90
C LEU A 301 4.46 -29.15 1.57
N ALA A 302 4.60 -29.45 0.28
CA ALA A 302 5.02 -30.78 -0.18
C ALA A 302 6.51 -31.05 0.10
N LYS A 303 7.31 -30.01 0.24
CA LYS A 303 8.74 -30.05 0.59
C LYS A 303 9.17 -28.72 1.20
N PRO A 304 10.30 -28.68 1.95
CA PRO A 304 10.85 -27.42 2.43
C PRO A 304 11.08 -26.41 1.31
N TRP A 305 10.81 -25.14 1.60
CA TRP A 305 10.92 -24.01 0.68
C TRP A 305 11.92 -22.99 1.21
N THR A 306 12.87 -22.60 0.36
CA THR A 306 13.88 -21.61 0.72
C THR A 306 13.71 -20.36 -0.15
N GLN A 307 13.82 -19.19 0.48
CA GLN A 307 13.87 -17.88 -0.17
C GLN A 307 15.09 -17.10 0.31
N LYS A 308 15.54 -16.12 -0.52
CA LYS A 308 16.65 -15.24 -0.18
C LYS A 308 16.21 -13.79 -0.24
N ARG A 309 16.64 -13.04 0.76
CA ARG A 309 16.36 -11.61 0.90
C ARG A 309 17.65 -10.86 1.18
N VAL A 310 17.65 -9.58 0.85
CA VAL A 310 18.72 -8.64 1.19
C VAL A 310 18.12 -7.39 1.80
N THR A 311 18.86 -6.74 2.67
CA THR A 311 18.45 -5.46 3.25
C THR A 311 19.67 -4.59 3.53
N ASP A 312 19.44 -3.28 3.57
CA ASP A 312 20.43 -2.26 3.81
C ASP A 312 20.30 -1.70 5.22
N LEU A 313 21.41 -1.31 5.82
CA LEU A 313 21.43 -0.60 7.08
C LEU A 313 20.73 0.75 6.89
N ALA A 314 19.75 1.02 7.74
CA ALA A 314 19.03 2.29 7.72
C ALA A 314 19.84 3.37 8.46
N ASN A 315 19.68 4.60 8.01
CA ASN A 315 20.16 5.80 8.70
C ASN A 315 19.04 6.54 9.45
N GLU A 316 17.93 5.82 9.63
CA GLU A 316 16.72 6.32 10.29
C GLU A 316 16.58 5.72 11.69
N GLU A 317 15.83 6.39 12.52
CA GLU A 317 15.43 5.88 13.83
C GLU A 317 14.10 5.15 13.73
N MET A 318 13.91 4.11 14.53
CA MET A 318 12.62 3.45 14.65
C MET A 318 11.63 4.36 15.35
N LEU A 319 10.42 4.42 14.82
CA LEU A 319 9.33 5.18 15.41
C LEU A 319 8.52 4.30 16.38
N GLU A 320 7.89 4.92 17.36
CA GLU A 320 6.90 4.24 18.20
C GLU A 320 5.67 3.93 17.35
N PHE A 321 5.18 2.69 17.45
CA PHE A 321 4.00 2.22 16.75
C PHE A 321 2.98 1.66 17.74
N ILE A 322 1.77 2.22 17.71
CA ILE A 322 0.62 1.76 18.51
C ILE A 322 -0.52 1.43 17.56
N CYS A 323 -0.60 0.17 17.15
CA CYS A 323 -1.58 -0.30 16.17
C CYS A 323 -3.03 0.02 16.54
N THR A 324 -3.38 0.02 17.82
CA THR A 324 -4.75 0.29 18.29
C THR A 324 -5.13 1.76 18.27
N GLU A 325 -4.18 2.67 18.11
CA GLU A 325 -4.43 4.09 18.02
C GLU A 325 -5.08 4.46 16.69
N ASN A 326 -6.31 4.94 16.71
CA ASN A 326 -7.13 5.24 15.52
C ASN A 326 -7.37 4.06 14.54
N ASN A 327 -7.15 2.83 14.94
CA ASN A 327 -7.46 1.68 14.08
C ASN A 327 -8.97 1.53 13.88
N ARG A 328 -9.46 1.97 12.73
CA ARG A 328 -10.86 1.85 12.28
C ARG A 328 -11.05 0.84 11.17
N ASP A 329 -9.97 0.20 10.72
CA ASP A 329 -9.97 -0.68 9.54
C ASP A 329 -10.82 -1.92 9.74
N VAL A 330 -10.89 -2.45 10.96
CA VAL A 330 -11.66 -3.66 11.29
C VAL A 330 -13.16 -3.50 10.94
N GLU A 331 -13.73 -2.31 11.15
CA GLU A 331 -15.14 -2.03 10.85
C GLU A 331 -15.42 -1.99 9.33
N HIS A 332 -14.39 -1.76 8.52
CA HIS A 332 -14.46 -1.64 7.07
C HIS A 332 -14.02 -2.92 6.33
N LEU A 333 -13.46 -3.91 7.02
CA LEU A 333 -13.09 -5.20 6.47
C LEU A 333 -14.34 -6.09 6.31
N VAL A 334 -15.20 -5.71 5.40
CA VAL A 334 -16.40 -6.49 5.06
C VAL A 334 -16.03 -7.53 4.00
N GLY A 335 -16.12 -8.81 4.38
CA GLY A 335 -16.05 -9.90 3.40
C GLY A 335 -17.21 -9.81 2.39
N LYS A 336 -16.97 -10.30 1.17
CA LYS A 336 -18.04 -10.48 0.17
C LYS A 336 -18.94 -11.64 0.55
#